data_f5f115e6e1451142655e90b48e6b95cb
#
_entry.id   f5f115e6e1451142655e90b48e6b95cb
#
_cell.length_a   1.000
_cell.length_b   1.000
_cell.length_c   1.000
_cell.angle_alpha   90.00
_cell.angle_beta   90.00
_cell.angle_gamma   90.00
#
_symmetry.space_group_name_H-M   'P 1'
#
loop_
_entity.id
_entity.type
_entity.pdbx_description
1 polymer ?
#
loop_
_entity_poly.entity_id
_entity_poly.type
_entity_poly.pdbx_seq_one_letter_code
_entity_poly.pdbx_strand_id
1 'polypeptide(L)'
;MIIVKKLIFFINIFISISFSIAAEENLTYNIGFYDLETDIRYDEWGIHPVDIRSNTNVIKKKPIDGAKLGLNDIKPFQRIAKLKFNLLYKSIKNKDDAAKLVLDHIIKNDIKIILLDLPINELLKVAKKVSELNINVLNISEKDNSIRSEQCLQNIFHVIPSHKMFTDSLAQYLSDKKWRKVLILTGPLEEDFKKSHSFIESAKQFGLKIVDEKKFLLGNDPRAREKNDLDFLTGSNKYEAVFISDTHKEFSYGVPYATQRPSTIVGSAGLIPKAWHWSYLRHGAPQVHGRFERMHNRRMTELDWAAWVAMRAIAESLVRFKNNDNNLSNILTNPKFKLDGSKGPVMNFRKWNRQLRQTIMLTTENWVTSVAPLESFVHRDNNLDTIGMDSKTSKCEK
;
A
#
# COMPACT_ATOMS: atom_id res chain seq x y z
N MET A 1 -82.99 -9.22 59.71
CA MET A 1 -81.60 -8.87 59.94
C MET A 1 -80.80 -9.33 58.69
N ILE A 2 -80.73 -8.45 57.67
CA ILE A 2 -80.18 -8.80 56.33
C ILE A 2 -78.90 -7.98 56.14
N ILE A 3 -77.77 -8.64 56.06
CA ILE A 3 -76.47 -8.05 55.87
C ILE A 3 -76.23 -7.95 54.29
N VAL A 4 -76.17 -6.72 53.80
CA VAL A 4 -75.82 -6.46 52.41
C VAL A 4 -74.31 -6.41 52.28
N LYS A 5 -73.74 -7.35 51.55
CA LYS A 5 -72.30 -7.33 51.18
C LYS A 5 -72.16 -6.47 49.92
N LYS A 6 -71.45 -5.35 49.99
CA LYS A 6 -71.01 -4.57 48.84
C LYS A 6 -69.80 -5.25 48.20
N LEU A 7 -69.95 -5.65 46.94
CA LEU A 7 -68.89 -6.17 46.11
C LEU A 7 -68.23 -4.97 45.38
N ILE A 8 -67.00 -4.67 45.74
CA ILE A 8 -66.18 -3.65 45.07
C ILE A 8 -65.45 -4.33 43.92
N PHE A 9 -65.82 -3.95 42.70
CA PHE A 9 -65.14 -4.40 41.47
C PHE A 9 -63.93 -3.49 41.22
N PHE A 10 -62.70 -4.01 41.41
CA PHE A 10 -61.46 -3.33 40.97
C PHE A 10 -61.24 -3.63 39.48
N ILE A 11 -61.43 -2.64 38.64
CA ILE A 11 -61.00 -2.70 37.23
C ILE A 11 -59.51 -2.30 37.20
N ASN A 12 -58.62 -3.28 37.00
CA ASN A 12 -57.23 -3.05 36.70
C ASN A 12 -57.08 -2.70 35.20
N ILE A 13 -56.94 -1.41 34.91
CA ILE A 13 -56.57 -0.95 33.55
C ILE A 13 -55.04 -1.18 33.43
N PHE A 14 -54.66 -2.25 32.75
CA PHE A 14 -53.28 -2.44 32.27
C PHE A 14 -53.03 -1.50 31.12
N ILE A 15 -52.40 -0.35 31.36
CA ILE A 15 -51.86 0.51 30.31
C ILE A 15 -50.58 -0.18 29.79
N SER A 16 -50.69 -0.91 28.68
CA SER A 16 -49.53 -1.44 27.95
C SER A 16 -48.83 -0.27 27.29
N ILE A 17 -47.82 0.28 27.96
CA ILE A 17 -46.88 1.21 27.31
C ILE A 17 -46.00 0.38 26.38
N SER A 18 -46.38 0.34 25.12
CA SER A 18 -45.53 -0.19 24.05
C SER A 18 -44.36 0.78 23.85
N PHE A 19 -43.24 0.50 24.50
CA PHE A 19 -41.99 1.12 24.13
C PHE A 19 -41.63 0.60 22.73
N SER A 20 -41.97 1.35 21.69
CA SER A 20 -41.33 1.21 20.39
C SER A 20 -39.85 1.56 20.59
N ILE A 21 -39.02 0.55 20.80
CA ILE A 21 -37.58 0.66 20.61
C ILE A 21 -37.41 0.91 19.12
N ALA A 22 -37.39 2.19 18.72
CA ALA A 22 -36.93 2.55 17.40
C ALA A 22 -35.52 1.94 17.27
N ALA A 23 -35.40 0.91 16.46
CA ALA A 23 -34.10 0.37 16.10
C ALA A 23 -33.31 1.51 15.45
N GLU A 24 -32.35 2.05 16.21
CA GLU A 24 -31.47 3.10 15.72
C GLU A 24 -30.80 2.54 14.46
N GLU A 25 -31.22 2.99 13.27
CA GLU A 25 -30.69 2.53 12.00
C GLU A 25 -29.18 2.80 11.98
N ASN A 26 -28.40 1.73 11.93
CA ASN A 26 -26.96 1.84 11.78
C ASN A 26 -26.65 2.58 10.48
N LEU A 27 -26.02 3.74 10.57
CA LEU A 27 -25.59 4.50 9.39
C LEU A 27 -24.67 3.62 8.53
N THR A 28 -25.08 3.39 7.29
CA THR A 28 -24.29 2.57 6.36
C THR A 28 -23.28 3.44 5.63
N TYR A 29 -22.02 2.98 5.61
CA TYR A 29 -20.92 3.66 4.93
C TYR A 29 -20.37 2.76 3.80
N ASN A 30 -20.64 3.17 2.56
CA ASN A 30 -20.24 2.42 1.38
C ASN A 30 -18.81 2.82 0.95
N ILE A 31 -17.95 1.82 0.81
CA ILE A 31 -16.56 1.96 0.40
C ILE A 31 -16.41 1.26 -0.95
N GLY A 32 -15.93 1.97 -1.97
CA GLY A 32 -15.66 1.40 -3.28
C GLY A 32 -14.24 0.83 -3.36
N PHE A 33 -14.08 -0.29 -4.05
CA PHE A 33 -12.78 -0.83 -4.41
C PHE A 33 -12.75 -1.10 -5.91
N TYR A 34 -11.71 -0.57 -6.59
CA TYR A 34 -11.58 -0.65 -8.04
C TYR A 34 -10.20 -1.10 -8.45
N ASP A 35 -10.16 -2.08 -9.35
CA ASP A 35 -8.95 -2.59 -9.99
C ASP A 35 -9.16 -2.80 -11.49
N LEU A 36 -8.11 -3.21 -12.20
CA LEU A 36 -8.22 -3.67 -13.57
C LEU A 36 -8.45 -5.19 -13.60
N GLU A 37 -9.30 -5.67 -14.51
CA GLU A 37 -9.55 -7.10 -14.66
C GLU A 37 -8.29 -7.83 -15.16
N THR A 38 -7.61 -7.21 -16.12
CA THR A 38 -6.36 -7.69 -16.68
C THR A 38 -5.25 -6.69 -16.36
N ASP A 39 -4.46 -6.98 -15.34
CA ASP A 39 -3.29 -6.19 -14.99
C ASP A 39 -2.09 -7.12 -14.82
N ILE A 40 -1.02 -6.83 -15.56
CA ILE A 40 0.22 -7.60 -15.53
C ILE A 40 0.85 -7.65 -14.13
N ARG A 41 0.54 -6.68 -13.27
CA ARG A 41 1.02 -6.65 -11.88
C ARG A 41 0.49 -7.80 -11.02
N TYR A 42 -0.62 -8.44 -11.42
CA TYR A 42 -1.19 -9.59 -10.72
C TYR A 42 -0.59 -10.91 -11.17
N ASP A 43 0.02 -10.91 -12.35
CA ASP A 43 0.75 -12.05 -12.86
C ASP A 43 2.09 -12.07 -12.14
N GLU A 44 2.26 -12.94 -11.14
CA GLU A 44 3.59 -13.19 -10.61
C GLU A 44 4.41 -13.89 -11.69
N TRP A 45 5.24 -13.11 -12.36
CA TRP A 45 6.40 -13.62 -13.10
C TRP A 45 7.47 -14.10 -12.11
N GLY A 46 7.06 -14.88 -11.13
CA GLY A 46 7.94 -15.69 -10.35
C GLY A 46 7.96 -17.04 -11.03
N ILE A 47 9.00 -17.30 -11.79
CA ILE A 47 9.28 -18.64 -12.31
C ILE A 47 9.50 -19.54 -11.08
N HIS A 48 8.42 -19.97 -10.44
CA HIS A 48 8.46 -21.20 -9.68
C HIS A 48 8.41 -22.32 -10.71
N PRO A 49 9.47 -23.13 -10.85
CA PRO A 49 9.51 -24.25 -11.79
C PRO A 49 8.33 -25.23 -11.62
N VAL A 50 7.64 -25.17 -10.48
CA VAL A 50 6.45 -25.95 -10.15
C VAL A 50 5.21 -25.43 -10.88
N ASP A 51 5.11 -24.10 -11.13
CA ASP A 51 3.90 -23.50 -11.72
C ASP A 51 3.83 -23.69 -13.25
N ILE A 52 4.94 -23.94 -13.92
CA ILE A 52 5.00 -24.20 -15.37
C ILE A 52 4.37 -25.55 -15.73
N ARG A 53 4.33 -26.50 -14.79
CA ARG A 53 3.80 -27.86 -15.02
C ARG A 53 2.36 -28.06 -14.58
N SER A 54 1.83 -27.16 -13.77
CA SER A 54 0.45 -27.22 -13.35
C SER A 54 -0.41 -26.31 -14.24
N ASN A 55 -1.30 -26.90 -15.02
CA ASN A 55 -2.43 -26.23 -15.65
C ASN A 55 -3.43 -25.69 -14.59
N THR A 56 -2.96 -25.46 -13.39
CA THR A 56 -3.73 -24.92 -12.27
C THR A 56 -3.84 -23.43 -12.46
N ASN A 57 -5.07 -22.94 -12.45
CA ASN A 57 -5.46 -21.56 -12.47
C ASN A 57 -4.46 -20.69 -11.68
N VAL A 58 -3.71 -19.84 -12.38
CA VAL A 58 -2.83 -18.85 -11.76
C VAL A 58 -3.72 -18.05 -10.81
N ILE A 59 -3.51 -18.22 -9.50
CA ILE A 59 -4.26 -17.47 -8.50
C ILE A 59 -3.83 -16.01 -8.65
N LYS A 60 -4.66 -15.21 -9.29
CA LYS A 60 -4.42 -13.77 -9.42
C LYS A 60 -4.38 -13.16 -8.04
N LYS A 61 -3.25 -12.63 -7.63
CA LYS A 61 -3.04 -12.04 -6.30
C LYS A 61 -3.58 -10.62 -6.24
N LYS A 62 -4.90 -10.47 -6.35
CA LYS A 62 -5.58 -9.18 -6.30
C LYS A 62 -5.69 -8.64 -4.86
N PRO A 63 -5.38 -7.36 -4.63
CA PRO A 63 -5.37 -6.76 -3.29
C PRO A 63 -6.76 -6.57 -2.67
N ILE A 64 -7.84 -6.84 -3.41
CA ILE A 64 -9.20 -6.91 -2.84
C ILE A 64 -9.29 -7.88 -1.66
N ASP A 65 -8.46 -8.92 -1.64
CA ASP A 65 -8.42 -9.88 -0.55
C ASP A 65 -7.91 -9.24 0.76
N GLY A 66 -6.95 -8.31 0.66
CA GLY A 66 -6.52 -7.49 1.78
C GLY A 66 -7.63 -6.58 2.30
N ALA A 67 -8.42 -5.96 1.41
CA ALA A 67 -9.56 -5.16 1.80
C ALA A 67 -10.67 -5.99 2.48
N LYS A 68 -10.91 -7.22 2.03
CA LYS A 68 -11.86 -8.16 2.69
C LYS A 68 -11.41 -8.53 4.10
N LEU A 69 -10.11 -8.82 4.29
CA LEU A 69 -9.56 -9.02 5.64
C LEU A 69 -9.76 -7.75 6.47
N GLY A 70 -9.47 -6.56 5.92
CA GLY A 70 -9.68 -5.28 6.58
C GLY A 70 -11.12 -5.08 7.03
N LEU A 71 -12.09 -5.36 6.15
CA LEU A 71 -13.51 -5.30 6.48
C LEU A 71 -13.89 -6.26 7.64
N ASN A 72 -13.29 -7.45 7.67
CA ASN A 72 -13.51 -8.40 8.76
C ASN A 72 -12.92 -7.89 10.09
N ASP A 73 -11.71 -7.34 10.06
CA ASP A 73 -11.00 -6.86 11.25
C ASP A 73 -11.60 -5.58 11.85
N ILE A 74 -12.37 -4.80 11.08
CA ILE A 74 -13.05 -3.59 11.58
C ILE A 74 -14.44 -3.83 12.18
N LYS A 75 -14.95 -5.07 12.19
CA LYS A 75 -16.25 -5.40 12.80
C LYS A 75 -16.43 -4.91 14.25
N PRO A 76 -15.42 -4.98 15.14
CA PRO A 76 -15.54 -4.40 16.48
C PRO A 76 -15.78 -2.89 16.47
N PHE A 77 -15.13 -2.16 15.55
CA PHE A 77 -15.33 -0.72 15.37
C PHE A 77 -16.75 -0.37 14.91
N GLN A 78 -17.34 -1.20 14.05
CA GLN A 78 -18.73 -1.02 13.61
C GLN A 78 -19.71 -1.00 14.77
N ARG A 79 -19.54 -1.91 15.76
CA ARG A 79 -20.38 -1.97 16.95
C ARG A 79 -20.25 -0.73 17.82
N ILE A 80 -19.02 -0.27 18.05
CA ILE A 80 -18.74 0.91 18.89
C ILE A 80 -19.30 2.17 18.27
N ALA A 81 -19.12 2.35 16.97
CA ALA A 81 -19.53 3.55 16.24
C ALA A 81 -20.99 3.52 15.78
N LYS A 82 -21.69 2.40 15.92
CA LYS A 82 -23.03 2.16 15.32
C LYS A 82 -23.02 2.44 13.80
N LEU A 83 -21.92 2.03 13.12
CA LEU A 83 -21.71 2.18 11.69
C LEU A 83 -21.66 0.81 11.04
N LYS A 84 -22.25 0.67 9.86
CA LYS A 84 -22.09 -0.52 9.02
C LYS A 84 -21.22 -0.16 7.81
N PHE A 85 -20.11 -0.87 7.62
CA PHE A 85 -19.27 -0.71 6.45
C PHE A 85 -19.62 -1.75 5.40
N ASN A 86 -19.84 -1.29 4.16
CA ASN A 86 -20.01 -2.14 2.99
C ASN A 86 -18.83 -1.92 2.05
N LEU A 87 -18.21 -3.01 1.59
CA LEU A 87 -17.16 -2.98 0.57
C LEU A 87 -17.78 -3.37 -0.78
N LEU A 88 -17.84 -2.41 -1.70
CA LEU A 88 -18.40 -2.57 -3.04
C LEU A 88 -17.26 -2.67 -4.04
N TYR A 89 -17.03 -3.88 -4.54
CA TYR A 89 -15.96 -4.20 -5.47
C TYR A 89 -16.41 -4.16 -6.92
N LYS A 90 -15.62 -3.52 -7.77
CA LYS A 90 -15.81 -3.55 -9.21
C LYS A 90 -14.48 -3.59 -9.94
N SER A 91 -14.27 -4.63 -10.74
CA SER A 91 -13.13 -4.74 -11.66
C SER A 91 -13.44 -4.04 -12.99
N ILE A 92 -12.47 -3.32 -13.51
CA ILE A 92 -12.59 -2.50 -14.73
C ILE A 92 -11.98 -3.29 -15.88
N LYS A 93 -12.78 -3.53 -16.94
CA LYS A 93 -12.34 -4.27 -18.14
C LYS A 93 -11.56 -3.39 -19.10
N ASN A 94 -12.04 -2.19 -19.36
CA ASN A 94 -11.44 -1.24 -20.27
C ASN A 94 -10.87 -0.05 -19.52
N LYS A 95 -9.58 0.22 -19.67
CA LYS A 95 -8.88 1.33 -19.02
C LYS A 95 -9.45 2.70 -19.41
N ASP A 96 -9.84 2.86 -20.66
CA ASP A 96 -10.30 4.16 -21.18
C ASP A 96 -11.62 4.61 -20.54
N ASP A 97 -12.45 3.66 -20.12
CA ASP A 97 -13.73 3.92 -19.47
C ASP A 97 -13.65 4.00 -17.94
N ALA A 98 -12.46 3.83 -17.37
CA ALA A 98 -12.28 3.70 -15.92
C ALA A 98 -12.93 4.83 -15.13
N ALA A 99 -12.68 6.09 -15.51
CA ALA A 99 -13.20 7.25 -14.79
C ALA A 99 -14.74 7.32 -14.84
N LYS A 100 -15.34 7.02 -15.99
CA LYS A 100 -16.79 7.00 -16.15
C LYS A 100 -17.45 5.88 -15.35
N LEU A 101 -16.90 4.66 -15.48
CA LEU A 101 -17.42 3.48 -14.78
C LEU A 101 -17.36 3.62 -13.26
N VAL A 102 -16.28 4.22 -12.74
CA VAL A 102 -16.12 4.48 -11.31
C VAL A 102 -17.11 5.53 -10.86
N LEU A 103 -17.26 6.64 -11.59
CA LEU A 103 -18.19 7.72 -11.27
C LEU A 103 -19.65 7.22 -11.23
N ASP A 104 -20.08 6.50 -12.26
CA ASP A 104 -21.43 5.94 -12.35
C ASP A 104 -21.71 4.98 -11.17
N HIS A 105 -20.70 4.16 -10.80
CA HIS A 105 -20.83 3.24 -9.68
C HIS A 105 -20.89 3.95 -8.33
N ILE A 106 -20.14 5.04 -8.16
CA ILE A 106 -20.16 5.89 -6.97
C ILE A 106 -21.53 6.51 -6.77
N ILE A 107 -22.08 7.15 -7.82
CA ILE A 107 -23.38 7.83 -7.77
C ILE A 107 -24.50 6.82 -7.49
N LYS A 108 -24.51 5.69 -8.21
CA LYS A 108 -25.53 4.65 -8.06
C LYS A 108 -25.59 4.05 -6.65
N ASN A 109 -24.49 3.94 -5.96
CA ASN A 109 -24.37 3.21 -4.69
C ASN A 109 -24.06 4.11 -3.50
N ASP A 110 -24.13 5.43 -3.65
CA ASP A 110 -23.80 6.42 -2.61
C ASP A 110 -22.45 6.11 -1.92
N ILE A 111 -21.41 5.89 -2.72
CA ILE A 111 -20.06 5.58 -2.21
C ILE A 111 -19.40 6.86 -1.74
N LYS A 112 -18.83 6.85 -0.53
CA LYS A 112 -18.24 8.03 0.12
C LYS A 112 -16.72 8.07 0.05
N ILE A 113 -16.10 6.93 -0.19
CA ILE A 113 -14.64 6.75 -0.20
C ILE A 113 -14.29 5.61 -1.14
N ILE A 114 -13.12 5.72 -1.80
CA ILE A 114 -12.68 4.67 -2.73
C ILE A 114 -11.23 4.25 -2.47
N LEU A 115 -10.98 2.95 -2.66
CA LEU A 115 -9.65 2.36 -2.77
C LEU A 115 -9.36 2.12 -4.25
N LEU A 116 -8.22 2.60 -4.73
CA LEU A 116 -7.80 2.43 -6.12
C LEU A 116 -6.52 1.58 -6.20
N ASP A 117 -6.64 0.49 -6.96
CA ASP A 117 -5.53 -0.30 -7.45
C ASP A 117 -5.44 -0.13 -8.97
N LEU A 118 -4.99 1.04 -9.39
CA LEU A 118 -4.91 1.45 -10.79
C LEU A 118 -3.53 2.00 -11.13
N PRO A 119 -3.06 1.84 -12.38
CA PRO A 119 -1.87 2.53 -12.89
C PRO A 119 -2.06 4.06 -12.85
N ILE A 120 -0.95 4.79 -12.91
CA ILE A 120 -0.91 6.25 -12.69
C ILE A 120 -1.91 7.04 -13.53
N ASN A 121 -2.02 6.73 -14.81
CA ASN A 121 -2.89 7.48 -15.73
C ASN A 121 -4.37 7.34 -15.38
N GLU A 122 -4.81 6.10 -15.13
CA GLU A 122 -6.18 5.78 -14.74
C GLU A 122 -6.49 6.31 -13.34
N LEU A 123 -5.55 6.16 -12.41
CA LEU A 123 -5.67 6.69 -11.04
C LEU A 123 -5.90 8.21 -11.06
N LEU A 124 -5.09 8.97 -11.82
CA LEU A 124 -5.24 10.43 -11.91
C LEU A 124 -6.54 10.85 -12.59
N LYS A 125 -6.94 10.17 -13.67
CA LYS A 125 -8.23 10.44 -14.36
C LYS A 125 -9.42 10.23 -13.41
N VAL A 126 -9.43 9.09 -12.69
CA VAL A 126 -10.48 8.79 -11.71
C VAL A 126 -10.46 9.81 -10.59
N ALA A 127 -9.30 10.06 -9.97
CA ALA A 127 -9.18 10.94 -8.81
C ALA A 127 -9.60 12.38 -9.12
N LYS A 128 -9.23 12.91 -10.30
CA LYS A 128 -9.70 14.23 -10.76
C LYS A 128 -11.21 14.28 -10.90
N LYS A 129 -11.80 13.25 -11.50
CA LYS A 129 -13.25 13.21 -11.74
C LYS A 129 -14.05 13.11 -10.44
N VAL A 130 -13.61 12.30 -9.49
CA VAL A 130 -14.31 12.12 -8.22
C VAL A 130 -14.05 13.25 -7.21
N SER A 131 -13.03 14.10 -7.45
CA SER A 131 -12.78 15.28 -6.59
C SER A 131 -13.94 16.29 -6.66
N GLU A 132 -14.65 16.38 -7.79
CA GLU A 132 -15.84 17.21 -7.97
C GLU A 132 -16.97 16.81 -7.00
N LEU A 133 -16.97 15.56 -6.52
CA LEU A 133 -17.93 15.03 -5.56
C LEU A 133 -17.41 14.99 -4.11
N ASN A 134 -16.24 15.60 -3.85
CA ASN A 134 -15.55 15.53 -2.55
C ASN A 134 -15.24 14.10 -2.08
N ILE A 135 -15.04 13.16 -3.01
CA ILE A 135 -14.66 11.77 -2.71
C ILE A 135 -13.18 11.67 -2.47
N ASN A 136 -12.81 11.10 -1.33
CA ASN A 136 -11.41 10.78 -1.02
C ASN A 136 -11.01 9.43 -1.61
N VAL A 137 -9.79 9.39 -2.13
CA VAL A 137 -9.16 8.25 -2.79
C VAL A 137 -8.03 7.73 -1.93
N LEU A 138 -8.01 6.45 -1.61
CA LEU A 138 -6.86 5.77 -1.03
C LEU A 138 -6.14 4.99 -2.13
N ASN A 139 -4.97 5.49 -2.52
CA ASN A 139 -4.07 4.81 -3.44
C ASN A 139 -3.34 3.68 -2.72
N ILE A 140 -3.57 2.43 -3.14
CA ILE A 140 -3.02 1.23 -2.51
C ILE A 140 -1.92 0.55 -3.33
N SER A 141 -1.63 1.01 -4.55
CA SER A 141 -0.70 0.30 -5.44
C SER A 141 0.27 1.19 -6.21
N GLU A 142 -0.13 2.40 -6.62
CA GLU A 142 0.70 3.26 -7.45
C GLU A 142 1.83 3.92 -6.65
N LYS A 143 3.09 3.70 -7.09
CA LYS A 143 4.32 4.08 -6.37
C LYS A 143 5.03 5.30 -6.95
N ASP A 144 4.58 5.81 -8.09
CA ASP A 144 5.23 6.91 -8.79
C ASP A 144 5.41 8.15 -7.88
N ASN A 145 6.58 8.74 -7.94
CA ASN A 145 6.93 9.92 -7.13
C ASN A 145 6.16 11.16 -7.54
N SER A 146 5.81 11.30 -8.84
CA SER A 146 5.17 12.51 -9.39
C SER A 146 3.81 12.80 -8.77
N ILE A 147 3.01 11.77 -8.47
CA ILE A 147 1.69 11.95 -7.82
C ILE A 147 1.80 12.38 -6.35
N ARG A 148 3.00 12.47 -5.82
CA ARG A 148 3.33 12.96 -4.46
C ARG A 148 4.12 14.26 -4.50
N SER A 149 4.31 14.83 -5.70
CA SER A 149 5.02 16.09 -5.93
C SER A 149 4.33 16.95 -6.99
N GLU A 150 4.70 16.84 -8.27
CA GLU A 150 4.22 17.73 -9.34
C GLU A 150 2.74 17.51 -9.71
N GLN A 151 2.27 16.27 -9.58
CA GLN A 151 0.91 15.85 -9.95
C GLN A 151 0.02 15.55 -8.73
N CYS A 152 0.29 16.22 -7.62
CA CYS A 152 -0.49 16.04 -6.40
C CYS A 152 -1.97 16.41 -6.61
N LEU A 153 -2.85 15.57 -6.09
CA LEU A 153 -4.27 15.86 -5.95
C LEU A 153 -4.67 15.79 -4.47
N GLN A 154 -5.37 16.82 -4.01
CA GLN A 154 -5.72 17.00 -2.60
C GLN A 154 -6.70 15.95 -2.05
N ASN A 155 -7.34 15.16 -2.90
CA ASN A 155 -8.23 14.08 -2.52
C ASN A 155 -7.57 12.70 -2.52
N ILE A 156 -6.24 12.58 -2.84
CA ILE A 156 -5.54 11.29 -2.85
C ILE A 156 -4.71 11.12 -1.59
N PHE A 157 -4.93 10.02 -0.89
CA PHE A 157 -4.12 9.53 0.23
C PHE A 157 -3.31 8.31 -0.23
N HIS A 158 -2.00 8.36 -0.10
CA HIS A 158 -1.12 7.30 -0.58
C HIS A 158 -0.80 6.34 0.57
N VAL A 159 -1.40 5.15 0.54
CA VAL A 159 -1.16 4.10 1.54
C VAL A 159 0.11 3.32 1.20
N ILE A 160 0.29 2.96 -0.08
CA ILE A 160 1.51 2.31 -0.55
C ILE A 160 2.69 3.30 -0.54
N PRO A 161 3.91 2.89 -0.17
CA PRO A 161 5.09 3.74 -0.25
C PRO A 161 5.41 4.17 -1.67
N SER A 162 6.06 5.33 -1.82
CA SER A 162 6.58 5.79 -3.11
C SER A 162 7.88 5.07 -3.49
N HIS A 163 8.29 5.15 -4.77
CA HIS A 163 9.62 4.70 -5.18
C HIS A 163 10.73 5.36 -4.35
N LYS A 164 10.59 6.67 -4.05
CA LYS A 164 11.53 7.39 -3.21
C LYS A 164 11.68 6.77 -1.81
N MET A 165 10.58 6.35 -1.17
CA MET A 165 10.66 5.68 0.14
C MET A 165 11.40 4.34 0.06
N PHE A 166 11.16 3.57 -1.01
CA PHE A 166 11.84 2.30 -1.22
C PHE A 166 13.34 2.49 -1.50
N THR A 167 13.69 3.42 -2.37
CA THR A 167 15.10 3.67 -2.73
C THR A 167 15.87 4.34 -1.61
N ASP A 168 15.25 5.24 -0.84
CA ASP A 168 15.84 5.82 0.36
C ASP A 168 16.17 4.77 1.41
N SER A 169 15.28 3.79 1.61
CA SER A 169 15.50 2.72 2.56
C SER A 169 16.73 1.86 2.21
N LEU A 170 16.94 1.59 0.91
CA LEU A 170 18.13 0.89 0.43
C LEU A 170 19.38 1.76 0.56
N ALA A 171 19.29 3.04 0.20
CA ALA A 171 20.41 3.96 0.28
C ALA A 171 20.85 4.19 1.73
N GLN A 172 19.92 4.30 2.69
CA GLN A 172 20.23 4.31 4.13
C GLN A 172 21.00 3.05 4.55
N TYR A 173 20.50 1.87 4.14
CA TYR A 173 21.13 0.60 4.48
C TYR A 173 22.55 0.50 3.94
N LEU A 174 22.76 0.83 2.67
CA LEU A 174 24.11 0.81 2.06
C LEU A 174 25.04 1.82 2.73
N SER A 175 24.55 3.02 3.05
CA SER A 175 25.33 4.04 3.75
C SER A 175 25.72 3.63 5.17
N ASP A 176 24.79 3.02 5.92
CA ASP A 176 25.03 2.47 7.27
C ASP A 176 26.10 1.38 7.25
N LYS A 177 26.06 0.49 6.26
CA LYS A 177 27.06 -0.57 6.04
C LYS A 177 28.37 -0.04 5.46
N LYS A 178 28.45 1.25 5.13
CA LYS A 178 29.61 1.89 4.48
C LYS A 178 29.91 1.36 3.07
N TRP A 179 28.95 0.72 2.42
CA TRP A 179 29.03 0.29 1.02
C TRP A 179 28.60 1.42 0.10
N ARG A 180 29.54 2.33 -0.13
CA ARG A 180 29.21 3.63 -0.75
C ARG A 180 29.37 3.67 -2.25
N LYS A 181 30.04 2.71 -2.87
CA LYS A 181 30.25 2.66 -4.32
C LYS A 181 29.24 1.74 -4.95
N VAL A 182 28.36 2.27 -5.78
CA VAL A 182 27.23 1.53 -6.34
C VAL A 182 27.29 1.52 -7.86
N LEU A 183 27.17 0.34 -8.45
CA LEU A 183 26.86 0.11 -9.87
C LEU A 183 25.34 0.05 -10.03
N ILE A 184 24.82 0.71 -11.07
CA ILE A 184 23.38 0.64 -11.41
C ILE A 184 23.20 -0.20 -12.67
N LEU A 185 22.28 -1.17 -12.60
CA LEU A 185 21.80 -1.94 -13.74
C LEU A 185 20.30 -1.63 -13.96
N THR A 186 19.97 -1.06 -15.12
CA THR A 186 18.61 -0.60 -15.43
C THR A 186 18.03 -1.39 -16.59
N GLY A 187 16.85 -1.94 -16.40
CA GLY A 187 16.06 -2.59 -17.44
C GLY A 187 15.45 -1.60 -18.45
N PRO A 188 14.82 -2.10 -19.51
CA PRO A 188 14.34 -1.28 -20.61
C PRO A 188 12.97 -0.63 -20.39
N LEU A 189 12.25 -1.00 -19.33
CA LEU A 189 10.89 -0.52 -19.09
C LEU A 189 10.88 0.89 -18.47
N GLU A 190 9.86 1.68 -18.75
CA GLU A 190 9.68 3.01 -18.17
C GLU A 190 9.74 2.97 -16.64
N GLU A 191 9.12 1.95 -16.03
CA GLU A 191 9.15 1.74 -14.58
C GLU A 191 10.56 1.47 -14.05
N ASP A 192 11.42 0.81 -14.83
CA ASP A 192 12.81 0.57 -14.45
C ASP A 192 13.62 1.88 -14.44
N PHE A 193 13.37 2.76 -15.40
CA PHE A 193 13.99 4.09 -15.41
C PHE A 193 13.53 4.94 -14.24
N LYS A 194 12.24 4.93 -13.90
CA LYS A 194 11.71 5.66 -12.75
C LYS A 194 12.35 5.21 -11.43
N LYS A 195 12.49 3.91 -11.21
CA LYS A 195 13.15 3.34 -10.04
C LYS A 195 14.63 3.69 -9.97
N SER A 196 15.35 3.56 -11.11
CA SER A 196 16.78 3.90 -11.17
C SER A 196 17.01 5.37 -10.91
N HIS A 197 16.21 6.26 -11.50
CA HIS A 197 16.29 7.70 -11.25
C HIS A 197 16.02 8.02 -9.77
N SER A 198 14.99 7.42 -9.19
CA SER A 198 14.69 7.56 -7.76
C SER A 198 15.85 7.09 -6.87
N PHE A 199 16.54 5.99 -7.26
CA PHE A 199 17.70 5.52 -6.52
C PHE A 199 18.91 6.46 -6.65
N ILE A 200 19.15 7.05 -7.81
CA ILE A 200 20.21 8.06 -8.01
C ILE A 200 20.01 9.26 -7.08
N GLU A 201 18.77 9.75 -6.97
CA GLU A 201 18.43 10.83 -6.03
C GLU A 201 18.67 10.41 -4.57
N SER A 202 18.29 9.18 -4.21
CA SER A 202 18.52 8.63 -2.88
C SER A 202 20.02 8.43 -2.61
N ALA A 203 20.78 7.96 -3.57
CA ALA A 203 22.22 7.82 -3.47
C ALA A 203 22.91 9.16 -3.16
N LYS A 204 22.52 10.22 -3.86
CA LYS A 204 23.02 11.58 -3.60
C LYS A 204 22.66 12.04 -2.18
N GLN A 205 21.42 11.82 -1.74
CA GLN A 205 20.94 12.23 -0.43
C GLN A 205 21.70 11.54 0.71
N PHE A 206 22.03 10.25 0.57
CA PHE A 206 22.65 9.44 1.62
C PHE A 206 24.14 9.22 1.43
N GLY A 207 24.80 10.01 0.56
CA GLY A 207 26.25 10.03 0.39
C GLY A 207 26.83 8.79 -0.26
N LEU A 208 26.08 8.15 -1.15
CA LEU A 208 26.56 7.08 -2.01
C LEU A 208 27.12 7.66 -3.32
N LYS A 209 28.09 6.97 -3.90
CA LYS A 209 28.72 7.31 -5.18
C LYS A 209 28.30 6.30 -6.24
N ILE A 210 27.60 6.74 -7.25
CA ILE A 210 27.35 5.93 -8.44
C ILE A 210 28.64 5.88 -9.25
N VAL A 211 29.17 4.68 -9.44
CA VAL A 211 30.45 4.47 -10.14
C VAL A 211 30.27 4.15 -11.62
N ASP A 212 29.13 3.56 -11.96
CA ASP A 212 28.75 3.27 -13.35
C ASP A 212 27.24 3.03 -13.46
N GLU A 213 26.69 3.25 -14.64
CA GLU A 213 25.29 3.00 -15.00
C GLU A 213 25.22 2.23 -16.28
N LYS A 214 24.67 1.02 -16.25
CA LYS A 214 24.55 0.17 -17.42
C LYS A 214 23.13 -0.29 -17.64
N LYS A 215 22.78 -0.56 -18.89
CA LYS A 215 21.47 -1.04 -19.30
C LYS A 215 21.56 -2.48 -19.75
N PHE A 216 20.63 -3.29 -19.33
CA PHE A 216 20.41 -4.63 -19.89
C PHE A 216 19.15 -4.65 -20.74
N LEU A 217 18.96 -5.69 -21.52
CA LEU A 217 17.82 -5.86 -22.41
C LEU A 217 16.94 -7.01 -21.91
N LEU A 218 15.65 -6.93 -22.18
CA LEU A 218 14.71 -8.04 -22.03
C LEU A 218 14.47 -8.66 -23.41
N GLY A 219 14.46 -9.99 -23.50
CA GLY A 219 14.14 -10.73 -24.71
C GLY A 219 15.07 -11.91 -24.98
N ASN A 220 14.56 -12.83 -25.81
CA ASN A 220 15.23 -14.08 -26.15
C ASN A 220 16.09 -13.99 -27.44
N ASP A 221 16.35 -12.78 -27.95
CA ASP A 221 17.20 -12.64 -29.14
C ASP A 221 18.65 -13.07 -28.83
N PRO A 222 19.18 -14.13 -29.47
CA PRO A 222 20.55 -14.56 -29.21
C PRO A 222 21.60 -13.47 -29.46
N ARG A 223 21.32 -12.51 -30.37
CA ARG A 223 22.23 -11.38 -30.65
C ARG A 223 22.28 -10.36 -29.49
N ALA A 224 21.25 -10.32 -28.67
CA ALA A 224 21.18 -9.45 -27.51
C ALA A 224 21.85 -10.06 -26.26
N ARG A 225 22.19 -11.37 -26.29
CA ARG A 225 22.79 -12.08 -25.13
C ARG A 225 24.12 -11.46 -24.71
N GLU A 226 24.95 -11.02 -25.64
CA GLU A 226 26.21 -10.36 -25.32
C GLU A 226 26.03 -9.07 -24.53
N LYS A 227 24.93 -8.34 -24.74
CA LYS A 227 24.57 -7.12 -24.00
C LYS A 227 24.06 -7.41 -22.57
N ASN A 228 23.65 -8.65 -22.31
CA ASN A 228 23.19 -9.13 -21.02
C ASN A 228 24.27 -9.98 -20.32
N ASP A 229 25.49 -10.04 -20.87
CA ASP A 229 26.60 -10.71 -20.24
C ASP A 229 26.94 -10.03 -18.91
N LEU A 230 26.74 -10.77 -17.82
CA LEU A 230 26.98 -10.26 -16.47
C LEU A 230 28.45 -9.97 -16.22
N ASP A 231 29.38 -10.70 -16.84
CA ASP A 231 30.81 -10.43 -16.74
C ASP A 231 31.14 -9.07 -17.35
N PHE A 232 30.57 -8.75 -18.51
CA PHE A 232 30.70 -7.44 -19.13
C PHE A 232 29.99 -6.33 -18.32
N LEU A 233 28.77 -6.59 -17.85
CA LEU A 233 28.00 -5.60 -17.11
C LEU A 233 28.60 -5.30 -15.73
N THR A 234 29.26 -6.25 -15.10
CA THR A 234 29.76 -6.13 -13.72
C THR A 234 31.28 -6.05 -13.62
N GLY A 235 32.03 -6.18 -14.74
CA GLY A 235 33.51 -6.31 -14.74
C GLY A 235 34.31 -5.02 -14.65
N SER A 236 33.72 -3.85 -14.99
CA SER A 236 34.50 -2.67 -15.37
C SER A 236 34.97 -1.77 -14.22
N ASN A 237 34.26 -1.66 -13.12
CA ASN A 237 34.56 -0.71 -12.07
C ASN A 237 34.58 -1.34 -10.66
N LYS A 238 35.29 -0.70 -9.72
CA LYS A 238 35.25 -1.11 -8.32
C LYS A 238 33.98 -0.58 -7.66
N TYR A 239 33.03 -1.45 -7.40
CA TYR A 239 31.79 -1.19 -6.66
C TYR A 239 31.72 -2.09 -5.42
N GLU A 240 30.86 -1.76 -4.47
CA GLU A 240 30.61 -2.48 -3.23
C GLU A 240 29.16 -3.02 -3.21
N ALA A 241 28.29 -2.37 -3.99
CA ALA A 241 26.91 -2.80 -4.17
C ALA A 241 26.47 -2.64 -5.63
N VAL A 242 25.49 -3.44 -6.03
CA VAL A 242 24.82 -3.33 -7.34
C VAL A 242 23.34 -3.05 -7.08
N PHE A 243 22.84 -1.92 -7.56
CA PHE A 243 21.41 -1.64 -7.61
C PHE A 243 20.85 -2.11 -8.94
N ILE A 244 19.75 -2.90 -8.88
CA ILE A 244 19.09 -3.42 -10.06
C ILE A 244 17.66 -2.92 -10.10
N SER A 245 17.28 -2.33 -11.22
CA SER A 245 15.89 -2.03 -11.55
C SER A 245 15.42 -2.93 -12.68
N ASP A 246 14.63 -3.93 -12.34
CA ASP A 246 14.05 -4.93 -13.24
C ASP A 246 12.62 -5.22 -12.79
N THR A 247 11.66 -4.67 -13.48
CA THR A 247 10.23 -4.79 -13.10
C THR A 247 9.73 -6.22 -13.29
N HIS A 248 10.19 -6.90 -14.33
CA HIS A 248 9.80 -8.29 -14.61
C HIS A 248 10.61 -9.32 -13.81
N LYS A 249 11.74 -8.92 -13.22
CA LYS A 249 12.67 -9.77 -12.46
C LYS A 249 13.29 -10.92 -13.26
N GLU A 250 13.15 -10.95 -14.57
CA GLU A 250 13.68 -12.03 -15.39
C GLU A 250 15.21 -12.02 -15.41
N PHE A 251 15.82 -10.87 -15.64
CA PHE A 251 17.26 -10.70 -15.65
C PHE A 251 17.85 -10.74 -14.22
N SER A 252 17.18 -10.09 -13.28
CA SER A 252 17.74 -9.83 -11.94
C SER A 252 17.91 -11.09 -11.09
N TYR A 253 17.20 -12.18 -11.36
CA TYR A 253 17.32 -13.43 -10.58
C TYR A 253 18.72 -14.03 -10.59
N GLY A 254 19.44 -13.95 -11.73
CA GLY A 254 20.79 -14.51 -11.87
C GLY A 254 21.89 -13.65 -11.25
N VAL A 255 21.66 -12.34 -11.12
CA VAL A 255 22.70 -11.37 -10.77
C VAL A 255 23.35 -11.62 -9.42
N PRO A 256 22.64 -11.99 -8.34
CA PRO A 256 23.28 -12.26 -7.04
C PRO A 256 24.37 -13.34 -7.04
N TYR A 257 24.35 -14.21 -8.05
CA TYR A 257 25.21 -15.37 -8.15
C TYR A 257 26.28 -15.28 -9.26
N ALA A 258 26.23 -14.24 -10.07
CA ALA A 258 27.01 -14.12 -11.31
C ALA A 258 27.73 -12.77 -11.49
N THR A 259 27.83 -11.95 -10.45
CA THR A 259 28.66 -10.75 -10.50
C THR A 259 30.13 -11.11 -10.46
N GLN A 260 30.96 -10.44 -11.27
CA GLN A 260 32.42 -10.64 -11.29
C GLN A 260 33.10 -10.32 -9.96
N ARG A 261 32.47 -9.53 -9.11
CA ARG A 261 33.01 -9.14 -7.81
C ARG A 261 32.02 -9.46 -6.70
N PRO A 262 32.50 -9.96 -5.54
CA PRO A 262 31.67 -10.04 -4.35
C PRO A 262 31.05 -8.67 -4.05
N SER A 263 29.75 -8.57 -4.06
CA SER A 263 29.02 -7.31 -3.85
C SER A 263 27.63 -7.57 -3.30
N THR A 264 27.09 -6.57 -2.61
CA THR A 264 25.70 -6.64 -2.16
C THR A 264 24.78 -6.25 -3.30
N ILE A 265 23.83 -7.12 -3.61
CA ILE A 265 22.81 -6.86 -4.62
C ILE A 265 21.58 -6.30 -3.92
N VAL A 266 21.05 -5.19 -4.45
CA VAL A 266 19.86 -4.52 -3.91
C VAL A 266 18.92 -4.06 -5.02
N GLY A 267 17.65 -3.90 -4.71
CA GLY A 267 16.64 -3.41 -5.66
C GLY A 267 15.65 -4.48 -6.06
N SER A 268 15.66 -4.94 -7.31
CA SER A 268 14.74 -5.97 -7.78
C SER A 268 15.13 -7.40 -7.38
N ALA A 269 16.40 -7.61 -6.98
CA ALA A 269 16.91 -8.87 -6.46
C ALA A 269 17.83 -8.64 -5.24
N GLY A 270 18.25 -9.70 -4.59
CA GLY A 270 19.07 -9.65 -3.38
C GLY A 270 18.30 -9.06 -2.20
N LEU A 271 18.65 -7.85 -1.78
CA LEU A 271 17.92 -7.12 -0.75
C LEU A 271 16.85 -6.24 -1.40
N ILE A 272 15.59 -6.61 -1.21
CA ILE A 272 14.42 -6.00 -1.86
C ILE A 272 13.65 -5.17 -0.83
N PRO A 273 13.37 -3.88 -1.09
CA PRO A 273 12.53 -3.07 -0.22
C PRO A 273 11.06 -3.40 -0.45
N LYS A 274 10.31 -3.65 0.63
CA LYS A 274 8.87 -3.95 0.58
C LYS A 274 8.10 -3.21 1.66
N ALA A 275 6.87 -2.85 1.36
CA ALA A 275 5.95 -2.31 2.35
C ALA A 275 5.52 -3.37 3.37
N TRP A 276 5.47 -4.63 2.95
CA TRP A 276 5.08 -5.77 3.77
C TRP A 276 5.79 -7.05 3.31
N HIS A 277 6.14 -7.89 4.29
CA HIS A 277 6.64 -9.22 4.00
C HIS A 277 6.05 -10.24 4.98
N TRP A 278 5.59 -11.36 4.46
CA TRP A 278 4.92 -12.42 5.21
C TRP A 278 5.77 -13.02 6.34
N SER A 279 7.10 -13.00 6.20
CA SER A 279 8.03 -13.54 7.20
C SER A 279 8.38 -12.57 8.33
N TYR A 280 7.71 -11.39 8.41
CA TYR A 280 7.97 -10.45 9.50
C TYR A 280 7.34 -10.94 10.80
N LEU A 281 8.17 -11.21 11.82
CA LEU A 281 7.76 -11.91 13.04
C LEU A 281 7.53 -10.97 14.25
N ARG A 282 7.41 -9.64 14.04
CA ARG A 282 7.27 -8.66 15.12
C ARG A 282 5.98 -7.87 15.01
N HIS A 283 5.62 -7.16 16.10
CA HIS A 283 4.57 -6.13 16.15
C HIS A 283 3.19 -6.57 15.67
N GLY A 284 2.81 -7.82 15.91
CA GLY A 284 1.50 -8.32 15.48
C GLY A 284 1.41 -8.75 14.01
N ALA A 285 2.50 -8.64 13.24
CA ALA A 285 2.51 -9.06 11.84
C ALA A 285 2.16 -10.54 11.63
N PRO A 286 2.67 -11.51 12.44
CA PRO A 286 2.28 -12.91 12.29
C PRO A 286 0.78 -13.14 12.45
N GLN A 287 0.12 -12.40 13.34
CA GLN A 287 -1.32 -12.51 13.56
C GLN A 287 -2.11 -12.01 12.35
N VAL A 288 -1.70 -10.89 11.76
CA VAL A 288 -2.32 -10.35 10.54
C VAL A 288 -2.12 -11.32 9.37
N HIS A 289 -0.87 -11.75 9.14
CA HIS A 289 -0.55 -12.70 8.08
C HIS A 289 -1.29 -14.02 8.24
N GLY A 290 -1.31 -14.60 9.45
CA GLY A 290 -2.01 -15.86 9.71
C GLY A 290 -3.53 -15.78 9.52
N ARG A 291 -4.17 -14.63 9.82
CA ARG A 291 -5.59 -14.42 9.48
C ARG A 291 -5.80 -14.35 7.98
N PHE A 292 -4.94 -13.60 7.29
CA PHE A 292 -4.99 -13.48 5.83
C PHE A 292 -4.82 -14.85 5.14
N GLU A 293 -3.79 -15.61 5.53
CA GLU A 293 -3.48 -16.91 4.96
C GLU A 293 -4.61 -17.91 5.16
N ARG A 294 -5.21 -17.96 6.36
CA ARG A 294 -6.40 -18.82 6.61
C ARG A 294 -7.62 -18.42 5.77
N MET A 295 -7.79 -17.13 5.47
CA MET A 295 -8.93 -16.63 4.72
C MET A 295 -8.78 -16.81 3.21
N HIS A 296 -7.55 -16.71 2.69
CA HIS A 296 -7.29 -16.64 1.25
C HIS A 296 -6.36 -17.73 0.71
N ASN A 297 -5.86 -18.64 1.57
CA ASN A 297 -4.96 -19.75 1.23
C ASN A 297 -3.73 -19.33 0.41
N ARG A 298 -3.18 -18.15 0.70
CA ARG A 298 -1.96 -17.61 0.10
C ARG A 298 -1.26 -16.63 1.04
N ARG A 299 0.02 -16.35 0.77
CA ARG A 299 0.78 -15.35 1.51
C ARG A 299 0.28 -13.93 1.19
N MET A 300 0.25 -13.10 2.22
CA MET A 300 -0.14 -11.69 2.12
C MET A 300 0.95 -10.88 1.41
N THR A 301 0.58 -10.18 0.35
CA THR A 301 1.48 -9.28 -0.38
C THR A 301 1.49 -7.87 0.21
N GLU A 302 2.39 -7.01 -0.28
CA GLU A 302 2.41 -5.59 0.12
C GLU A 302 1.17 -4.81 -0.32
N LEU A 303 0.56 -5.18 -1.45
CA LEU A 303 -0.68 -4.57 -1.93
C LEU A 303 -1.88 -5.00 -1.09
N ASP A 304 -1.93 -6.28 -0.67
CA ASP A 304 -2.94 -6.75 0.28
C ASP A 304 -2.84 -6.01 1.61
N TRP A 305 -1.61 -5.82 2.11
CA TRP A 305 -1.37 -5.07 3.33
C TRP A 305 -1.83 -3.61 3.20
N ALA A 306 -1.52 -2.97 2.07
CA ALA A 306 -1.94 -1.59 1.82
C ALA A 306 -3.48 -1.46 1.79
N ALA A 307 -4.17 -2.41 1.16
CA ALA A 307 -5.63 -2.46 1.13
C ALA A 307 -6.22 -2.69 2.54
N TRP A 308 -5.63 -3.61 3.31
CA TRP A 308 -6.02 -3.88 4.70
C TRP A 308 -5.86 -2.64 5.60
N VAL A 309 -4.70 -1.95 5.50
CA VAL A 309 -4.42 -0.71 6.25
C VAL A 309 -5.36 0.41 5.83
N ALA A 310 -5.69 0.53 4.53
CA ALA A 310 -6.64 1.51 4.03
C ALA A 310 -8.02 1.34 4.68
N MET A 311 -8.53 0.12 4.77
CA MET A 311 -9.79 -0.18 5.45
C MET A 311 -9.75 0.18 6.94
N ARG A 312 -8.64 -0.09 7.61
CA ARG A 312 -8.45 0.31 9.01
C ARG A 312 -8.39 1.83 9.16
N ALA A 313 -7.68 2.53 8.28
CA ALA A 313 -7.59 4.00 8.32
C ALA A 313 -8.98 4.64 8.21
N ILE A 314 -9.84 4.13 7.31
CA ILE A 314 -11.22 4.58 7.17
C ILE A 314 -12.01 4.35 8.46
N ALA A 315 -11.98 3.13 9.00
CA ALA A 315 -12.75 2.79 10.18
C ALA A 315 -12.30 3.59 11.42
N GLU A 316 -10.99 3.66 11.66
CA GLU A 316 -10.44 4.39 12.81
C GLU A 316 -10.71 5.88 12.73
N SER A 317 -10.68 6.47 11.52
CA SER A 317 -11.00 7.88 11.33
C SER A 317 -12.46 8.18 11.69
N LEU A 318 -13.38 7.39 11.19
CA LEU A 318 -14.82 7.59 11.42
C LEU A 318 -15.26 7.32 12.86
N VAL A 319 -14.61 6.35 13.54
CA VAL A 319 -14.92 6.03 14.93
C VAL A 319 -14.40 7.09 15.90
N ARG A 320 -13.14 7.53 15.74
CA ARG A 320 -12.49 8.43 16.69
C ARG A 320 -12.90 9.89 16.56
N PHE A 321 -13.35 10.32 15.38
CA PHE A 321 -13.60 11.72 15.06
C PHE A 321 -15.06 12.00 14.67
N LYS A 322 -15.96 11.05 14.88
CA LYS A 322 -17.38 11.12 14.50
C LYS A 322 -18.10 12.43 14.85
N ASN A 323 -17.66 13.11 15.91
CA ASN A 323 -18.34 14.29 16.45
C ASN A 323 -17.63 15.62 16.14
N ASN A 324 -16.43 15.63 15.56
CA ASN A 324 -15.60 16.84 15.49
C ASN A 324 -15.33 17.37 14.09
N ASP A 325 -15.40 16.53 13.07
CA ASP A 325 -15.15 16.94 11.69
C ASP A 325 -15.72 15.89 10.74
N ASN A 326 -16.62 16.31 9.85
CA ASN A 326 -17.21 15.41 8.85
C ASN A 326 -16.28 15.24 7.62
N ASN A 327 -15.13 15.95 7.59
CA ASN A 327 -14.20 15.88 6.47
C ASN A 327 -13.09 14.86 6.76
N LEU A 328 -13.17 13.68 6.12
CA LEU A 328 -12.19 12.61 6.26
C LEU A 328 -10.75 13.09 5.98
N SER A 329 -10.57 14.00 5.03
CA SER A 329 -9.25 14.55 4.69
C SER A 329 -8.59 15.23 5.89
N ASN A 330 -9.36 16.04 6.63
CA ASN A 330 -8.88 16.73 7.84
C ASN A 330 -8.53 15.73 8.93
N ILE A 331 -9.33 14.67 9.06
CA ILE A 331 -9.10 13.62 10.08
C ILE A 331 -7.81 12.86 9.78
N LEU A 332 -7.64 12.38 8.55
CA LEU A 332 -6.46 11.57 8.15
C LEU A 332 -5.16 12.36 8.25
N THR A 333 -5.20 13.68 8.01
CA THR A 333 -4.02 14.57 8.13
C THR A 333 -3.83 15.15 9.53
N ASN A 334 -4.73 14.86 10.47
CA ASN A 334 -4.62 15.34 11.84
C ASN A 334 -3.40 14.71 12.54
N PRO A 335 -2.52 15.49 13.18
CA PRO A 335 -1.37 14.97 13.92
C PRO A 335 -1.74 13.97 15.04
N LYS A 336 -2.96 14.05 15.57
CA LYS A 336 -3.49 13.13 16.59
C LYS A 336 -4.01 11.81 16.00
N PHE A 337 -4.15 11.72 14.66
CA PHE A 337 -4.53 10.48 14.01
C PHE A 337 -3.40 9.45 14.15
N LYS A 338 -3.72 8.28 14.68
CA LYS A 338 -2.76 7.20 14.93
C LYS A 338 -3.30 5.92 14.33
N LEU A 339 -2.53 5.31 13.45
CA LEU A 339 -2.86 4.08 12.75
C LEU A 339 -1.83 3.00 13.09
N ASP A 340 -2.30 1.83 13.48
CA ASP A 340 -1.44 0.66 13.65
C ASP A 340 -1.48 -0.21 12.39
N GLY A 341 -0.32 -0.37 11.74
CA GLY A 341 -0.13 -1.23 10.56
C GLY A 341 0.57 -2.55 10.87
N SER A 342 0.68 -2.92 12.15
CA SER A 342 1.41 -4.12 12.61
C SER A 342 2.87 -4.17 12.13
N LYS A 343 3.52 -2.98 12.04
CA LYS A 343 4.92 -2.83 11.65
C LYS A 343 5.79 -2.11 12.71
N GLY A 344 5.24 -1.88 13.90
CA GLY A 344 5.89 -1.24 15.03
C GLY A 344 5.52 0.23 15.20
N PRO A 345 6.18 1.17 14.55
CA PRO A 345 5.87 2.58 14.73
C PRO A 345 4.43 2.94 14.36
N VAL A 346 3.85 3.85 15.14
CA VAL A 346 2.54 4.43 14.83
C VAL A 346 2.63 5.21 13.53
N MET A 347 1.68 4.95 12.65
CA MET A 347 1.58 5.57 11.34
C MET A 347 0.58 6.71 11.34
N ASN A 348 0.81 7.70 10.47
CA ASN A 348 -0.14 8.77 10.12
C ASN A 348 0.18 9.31 8.73
N PHE A 349 -0.74 10.11 8.16
CA PHE A 349 -0.51 10.69 6.85
C PHE A 349 0.25 12.01 6.96
N ARG A 350 1.21 12.23 6.05
CA ARG A 350 1.91 13.51 5.90
C ARG A 350 0.92 14.58 5.44
N LYS A 351 0.99 15.75 6.05
CA LYS A 351 0.08 16.84 5.69
C LYS A 351 0.37 17.39 4.28
N TRP A 352 1.64 17.46 3.88
CA TRP A 352 2.06 18.10 2.62
C TRP A 352 1.81 17.29 1.36
N ASN A 353 1.91 15.96 1.39
CA ASN A 353 1.73 15.11 0.21
C ASN A 353 0.84 13.88 0.45
N ARG A 354 0.19 13.80 1.63
CA ARG A 354 -0.76 12.74 2.00
C ARG A 354 -0.22 11.30 1.90
N GLN A 355 1.12 11.16 1.92
CA GLN A 355 1.77 9.87 2.00
C GLN A 355 1.71 9.33 3.43
N LEU A 356 1.30 8.08 3.60
CA LEU A 356 1.35 7.38 4.88
C LEU A 356 2.80 7.20 5.32
N ARG A 357 3.14 7.74 6.51
CA ARG A 357 4.40 7.45 7.19
C ARG A 357 4.42 6.02 7.64
N GLN A 358 5.42 5.28 7.24
CA GLN A 358 5.53 3.87 7.57
C GLN A 358 6.96 3.39 7.46
N THR A 359 7.27 2.28 8.10
CA THR A 359 8.55 1.58 7.92
C THR A 359 8.56 0.79 6.62
N ILE A 360 9.76 0.63 6.06
CA ILE A 360 10.04 -0.21 4.88
C ILE A 360 10.87 -1.41 5.32
N MET A 361 10.42 -2.59 4.95
CA MET A 361 11.14 -3.84 5.23
C MET A 361 12.16 -4.09 4.13
N LEU A 362 13.41 -4.32 4.51
CA LEU A 362 14.46 -4.75 3.61
C LEU A 362 14.55 -6.29 3.69
N THR A 363 14.17 -6.94 2.60
CA THR A 363 13.88 -8.37 2.61
C THR A 363 14.73 -9.13 1.60
N THR A 364 15.02 -10.36 1.92
CA THR A 364 15.32 -11.40 0.94
C THR A 364 14.02 -12.11 0.56
N GLU A 365 14.09 -13.16 -0.22
CA GLU A 365 12.90 -13.93 -0.62
C GLU A 365 12.08 -14.46 0.57
N ASN A 366 12.76 -14.91 1.63
CA ASN A 366 12.11 -15.60 2.76
C ASN A 366 12.37 -14.94 4.12
N TRP A 367 13.05 -13.79 4.18
CA TRP A 367 13.44 -13.17 5.43
C TRP A 367 13.44 -11.64 5.39
N VAL A 368 13.07 -11.02 6.52
CA VAL A 368 13.25 -9.59 6.74
C VAL A 368 14.60 -9.34 7.42
N THR A 369 15.53 -8.79 6.68
CA THR A 369 16.90 -8.54 7.15
C THR A 369 17.00 -7.29 8.02
N SER A 370 16.30 -6.22 7.63
CA SER A 370 16.31 -4.93 8.31
C SER A 370 15.01 -4.18 8.08
N VAL A 371 14.80 -3.13 8.84
CA VAL A 371 13.61 -2.25 8.71
C VAL A 371 14.10 -0.81 8.70
N ALA A 372 13.77 -0.07 7.65
CA ALA A 372 14.06 1.36 7.55
C ALA A 372 12.85 2.20 8.01
N PRO A 373 13.07 3.43 8.51
CA PRO A 373 14.35 4.10 8.69
C PRO A 373 15.26 3.40 9.68
N LEU A 374 16.57 3.41 9.41
CA LEU A 374 17.57 2.87 10.32
C LEU A 374 17.82 3.86 11.47
N GLU A 375 18.20 3.34 12.64
CA GLU A 375 18.39 4.14 13.86
C GLU A 375 19.47 5.23 13.72
N SER A 376 20.44 5.02 12.82
CA SER A 376 21.50 6.00 12.50
C SER A 376 20.99 7.25 11.77
N PHE A 377 19.76 7.23 11.24
CA PHE A 377 19.15 8.35 10.52
C PHE A 377 18.01 8.97 11.33
N VAL A 378 18.24 10.21 11.77
CA VAL A 378 17.31 10.93 12.65
C VAL A 378 16.71 12.12 11.90
N HIS A 379 15.41 12.35 12.07
CA HIS A 379 14.71 13.53 11.58
C HIS A 379 14.18 14.34 12.76
N ARG A 380 14.22 15.68 12.63
CA ARG A 380 13.83 16.60 13.71
C ARG A 380 12.43 16.35 14.25
N ASP A 381 11.46 16.10 13.37
CA ASP A 381 10.05 16.01 13.74
C ASP A 381 9.56 14.56 13.83
N ASN A 382 9.95 13.69 12.88
CA ASN A 382 9.53 12.30 12.84
C ASN A 382 10.53 11.45 12.05
N ASN A 383 11.12 10.44 12.64
CA ASN A 383 12.12 9.61 11.98
C ASN A 383 11.59 8.89 10.70
N LEU A 384 10.29 8.65 10.60
CA LEU A 384 9.69 8.12 9.37
C LEU A 384 9.75 9.11 8.19
N ASP A 385 10.10 10.37 8.43
CA ASP A 385 10.30 11.39 7.39
C ASP A 385 11.74 11.42 6.86
N THR A 386 12.65 10.59 7.38
CA THR A 386 13.98 10.40 6.80
C THR A 386 13.95 9.66 5.47
N ILE A 387 12.85 9.00 5.14
CA ILE A 387 12.61 8.32 3.86
C ILE A 387 11.41 8.92 3.13
N GLY A 388 11.53 9.09 1.82
CA GLY A 388 10.52 9.72 0.97
C GLY A 388 10.70 11.24 0.87
N MET A 389 9.73 11.91 0.27
CA MET A 389 9.78 13.36 0.07
C MET A 389 9.55 14.13 1.37
N ASP A 390 10.48 14.99 1.72
CA ASP A 390 10.35 15.92 2.84
C ASP A 390 9.39 17.08 2.47
N SER A 391 8.83 17.72 3.50
CA SER A 391 7.98 18.90 3.37
C SER A 391 8.67 20.07 2.65
N LYS A 392 10.01 20.17 2.78
CA LYS A 392 10.80 21.21 2.12
C LYS A 392 10.99 20.98 0.62
N THR A 393 11.00 19.71 0.19
CA THR A 393 11.24 19.33 -1.20
C THR A 393 9.95 18.99 -1.95
N SER A 394 8.85 18.86 -1.23
CA SER A 394 7.55 18.59 -1.84
C SER A 394 7.08 19.79 -2.67
N LYS A 395 6.66 19.52 -3.89
CA LYS A 395 6.04 20.49 -4.81
C LYS A 395 4.51 20.45 -4.75
N CYS A 396 3.93 19.60 -3.89
CA CYS A 396 2.51 19.67 -3.58
C CYS A 396 2.19 21.03 -2.98
N GLU A 397 1.06 21.62 -3.34
CA GLU A 397 0.62 22.91 -2.78
C GLU A 397 0.68 22.90 -1.26
N LYS A 398 1.29 23.95 -0.72
CA LYS A 398 1.42 24.16 0.71
C LYS A 398 0.14 24.70 1.30
#